data_60450d2b0d4c187dc0a0498f1b189fe1
#
_entry.id   60450d2b0d4c187dc0a0498f1b189fe1
#
_cell.length_a   1.000
_cell.length_b   1.000
_cell.length_c   1.000
_cell.angle_alpha   90.00
_cell.angle_beta   90.00
_cell.angle_gamma   90.00
#
_symmetry.space_group_name_H-M   'P 1'
#
loop_
_entity.id
_entity.type
_entity.pdbx_description
1 polymer ?
#
loop_
_entity_poly.entity_id
_entity_poly.type
_entity_poly.pdbx_seq_one_letter_code
_entity_poly.pdbx_strand_id
1 'polypeptide(L)'
;LAMGRALMSHPKVMVLDEPSMGLSPIYVNEIFDIIQQINKDGTTVLLVEQNAKKALSIANKAYVLETGTIALSGDAKELMNNDRVKKAYLSE
;
A
#
# COMPACT_ATOMS: atom_id res chain seq x y z
N LEU A 1 -8.46 9.62 15.10
CA LEU A 1 -8.01 9.16 13.79
C LEU A 1 -8.60 7.79 13.46
N ALA A 2 -9.00 7.60 12.21
CA ALA A 2 -9.62 6.34 11.77
C ALA A 2 -8.69 5.12 11.98
N MET A 3 -7.40 5.29 11.73
CA MET A 3 -6.43 4.23 11.92
C MET A 3 -6.29 3.85 13.39
N GLY A 4 -6.29 4.81 14.30
CA GLY A 4 -6.26 4.53 15.73
C GLY A 4 -7.47 3.76 16.20
N ARG A 5 -8.66 4.09 15.69
CA ARG A 5 -9.88 3.33 16.01
C ARG A 5 -9.80 1.90 15.48
N ALA A 6 -9.27 1.71 14.28
CA ALA A 6 -9.11 0.38 13.71
C ALA A 6 -8.15 -0.47 14.54
N LEU A 7 -7.04 0.11 15.02
CA LEU A 7 -6.11 -0.59 15.91
C LEU A 7 -6.78 -1.03 17.22
N MET A 8 -7.58 -0.16 17.81
CA MET A 8 -8.27 -0.47 19.06
C MET A 8 -9.32 -1.58 18.90
N SER A 9 -9.93 -1.69 17.74
CA SER A 9 -10.95 -2.72 17.47
C SER A 9 -10.35 -4.06 17.06
N HIS A 10 -9.06 -4.14 16.80
CA HIS A 10 -8.34 -5.35 16.37
C HIS A 10 -9.03 -6.09 15.20
N PRO A 11 -9.28 -5.43 14.07
CA PRO A 11 -9.98 -6.06 12.96
C PRO A 11 -9.13 -7.16 12.32
N LYS A 12 -9.78 -8.16 11.72
CA LYS A 12 -9.08 -9.19 10.94
C LYS A 12 -8.65 -8.68 9.58
N VAL A 13 -9.41 -7.76 9.00
CA VAL A 13 -9.12 -7.13 7.71
C VAL A 13 -9.29 -5.63 7.87
N MET A 14 -8.32 -4.89 7.40
CA MET A 14 -8.35 -3.43 7.41
C MET A 14 -8.23 -2.93 5.97
N VAL A 15 -9.10 -2.00 5.59
CA VAL A 15 -9.06 -1.34 4.28
C VAL A 15 -8.61 0.11 4.49
N LEU A 16 -7.52 0.48 3.81
CA LEU A 16 -6.96 1.84 3.88
C LEU A 16 -6.94 2.44 2.47
N ASP A 17 -7.62 3.57 2.32
CA ASP A 17 -7.76 4.26 1.04
C ASP A 17 -6.90 5.53 1.05
N GLU A 18 -5.80 5.48 0.30
CA GLU A 18 -4.83 6.58 0.15
C GLU A 18 -4.43 7.22 1.48
N PRO A 19 -3.94 6.43 2.45
CA PRO A 19 -3.63 6.95 3.79
C PRO A 19 -2.50 7.97 3.81
N SER A 20 -1.65 8.00 2.79
CA SER A 20 -0.53 8.95 2.73
C SER A 20 -0.87 10.27 2.04
N MET A 21 -2.08 10.40 1.47
CA MET A 21 -2.46 11.59 0.71
C MET A 21 -2.41 12.86 1.57
N GLY A 22 -1.70 13.87 1.08
CA GLY A 22 -1.58 15.15 1.76
C GLY A 22 -0.60 15.19 2.92
N LEU A 23 0.07 14.09 3.23
CA LEU A 23 1.05 14.04 4.32
C LEU A 23 2.45 14.45 3.86
N SER A 24 3.23 15.04 4.78
CA SER A 24 4.64 15.30 4.52
C SER A 24 5.43 13.98 4.45
N PRO A 25 6.64 13.96 3.83
CA PRO A 25 7.43 12.74 3.71
C PRO A 25 7.71 12.02 5.03
N ILE A 26 7.91 12.77 6.11
CA ILE A 26 8.15 12.17 7.43
C ILE A 26 6.92 11.40 7.89
N TYR A 27 5.74 12.00 7.78
CA TYR A 27 4.49 11.36 8.19
C TYR A 27 4.09 10.21 7.27
N VAL A 28 4.44 10.28 5.98
CA VAL A 28 4.26 9.17 5.05
C VAL A 28 5.01 7.94 5.55
N ASN A 29 6.29 8.09 5.91
CA ASN A 29 7.08 6.98 6.44
C ASN A 29 6.48 6.41 7.72
N GLU A 30 6.03 7.26 8.65
CA GLU A 30 5.40 6.81 9.89
C GLU A 30 4.14 6.00 9.63
N ILE A 31 3.28 6.45 8.71
CA ILE A 31 2.04 5.76 8.34
C ILE A 31 2.35 4.38 7.76
N PHE A 32 3.33 4.27 6.87
CA PHE A 32 3.68 2.98 6.28
C PHE A 32 4.30 2.03 7.30
N ASP A 33 5.08 2.54 8.24
CA ASP A 33 5.61 1.73 9.35
C ASP A 33 4.49 1.18 10.22
N ILE A 34 3.48 1.98 10.52
CA ILE A 34 2.30 1.55 11.28
C ILE A 34 1.54 0.46 10.51
N ILE A 35 1.36 0.63 9.21
CA ILE A 35 0.67 -0.35 8.37
C ILE A 35 1.40 -1.69 8.39
N GLN A 36 2.72 -1.68 8.28
CA GLN A 36 3.52 -2.90 8.37
C GLN A 36 3.37 -3.58 9.73
N GLN A 37 3.36 -2.79 10.81
CA GLN A 37 3.21 -3.33 12.15
C GLN A 37 1.84 -3.97 12.35
N ILE A 38 0.78 -3.34 11.86
CA ILE A 38 -0.57 -3.88 11.90
C ILE A 38 -0.63 -5.23 11.18
N ASN A 39 0.00 -5.32 10.02
CA ASN A 39 0.03 -6.55 9.23
C ASN A 39 0.82 -7.65 9.94
N LYS A 40 1.95 -7.32 10.55
CA LYS A 40 2.76 -8.27 11.33
C LYS A 40 1.99 -8.83 12.51
N ASP A 41 1.10 -8.02 13.10
CA ASP A 41 0.28 -8.42 14.25
C ASP A 41 -0.90 -9.31 13.85
N GLY A 42 -1.00 -9.69 12.58
CA GLY A 42 -1.98 -10.64 12.09
C GLY A 42 -3.17 -10.06 11.34
N THR A 43 -3.21 -8.74 11.14
CA THR A 43 -4.28 -8.11 10.38
C THR A 43 -3.95 -8.11 8.89
N THR A 44 -4.88 -8.61 8.07
CA THR A 44 -4.77 -8.47 6.62
C THR A 44 -5.10 -7.04 6.23
N VAL A 45 -4.22 -6.41 5.46
CA VAL A 45 -4.41 -5.01 5.05
C VAL A 45 -4.61 -4.95 3.54
N LEU A 46 -5.71 -4.32 3.13
CA LEU A 46 -5.93 -3.92 1.75
C LEU A 46 -5.61 -2.43 1.64
N LEU A 47 -4.54 -2.13 0.92
CA LEU A 47 -4.04 -0.77 0.78
C LEU A 47 -4.29 -0.25 -0.64
N VAL A 48 -5.02 0.85 -0.74
CA VAL A 48 -5.21 1.57 -2.00
C VAL A 48 -4.31 2.81 -1.95
N GLU A 49 -3.35 2.93 -2.86
CA GLU A 49 -2.33 3.97 -2.79
C GLU A 49 -1.85 4.39 -4.17
N GLN A 50 -1.74 5.70 -4.39
CA GLN A 50 -1.14 6.25 -5.61
C GLN A 50 0.39 6.25 -5.54
N ASN A 51 0.95 6.30 -4.33
CA ASN A 51 2.39 6.22 -4.14
C ASN A 51 2.84 4.78 -4.33
N ALA A 52 2.96 4.37 -5.60
CA ALA A 52 3.21 2.99 -5.99
C ALA A 52 4.52 2.44 -5.40
N LYS A 53 5.58 3.24 -5.41
CA LYS A 53 6.87 2.82 -4.89
C LYS A 53 6.80 2.45 -3.41
N LYS A 54 6.14 3.28 -2.60
CA LYS A 54 5.94 3.01 -1.17
C LYS A 54 5.04 1.79 -0.96
N ALA A 55 3.91 1.73 -1.66
CA ALA A 55 2.98 0.62 -1.53
C ALA A 55 3.64 -0.71 -1.86
N LEU A 56 4.37 -0.78 -2.97
CA LEU A 56 5.06 -2.00 -3.39
C LEU A 56 6.20 -2.38 -2.43
N SER A 57 6.82 -1.41 -1.77
CA SER A 57 7.90 -1.69 -0.82
C SER A 57 7.45 -2.45 0.41
N ILE A 58 6.17 -2.37 0.78
CA ILE A 58 5.63 -3.03 1.97
C ILE A 58 4.64 -4.14 1.65
N ALA A 59 4.14 -4.21 0.42
CA ALA A 59 3.12 -5.17 0.03
C ALA A 59 3.70 -6.56 -0.20
N ASN A 60 2.86 -7.59 -0.03
CA ASN A 60 3.18 -8.96 -0.45
C ASN A 60 2.71 -9.18 -1.88
N LYS A 61 1.47 -8.82 -2.18
CA LYS A 61 0.88 -8.90 -3.51
C LYS A 61 0.30 -7.54 -3.90
N ALA A 62 0.25 -7.28 -5.18
CA ALA A 62 -0.28 -6.02 -5.68
C ALA A 62 -1.07 -6.21 -6.97
N TYR A 63 -1.99 -5.29 -7.19
CA TYR A 63 -2.81 -5.20 -8.40
C TYR A 63 -2.70 -3.79 -8.93
N VAL A 64 -2.36 -3.67 -10.21
CA VAL A 64 -2.31 -2.36 -10.88
C VAL A 64 -3.60 -2.18 -11.65
N LEU A 65 -4.35 -1.14 -11.30
CA LEU A 65 -5.63 -0.83 -11.95
C LEU A 65 -5.46 0.31 -12.94
N GLU A 66 -5.98 0.10 -14.14
CA GLU A 66 -6.06 1.12 -15.18
C GLU A 66 -7.49 1.15 -15.71
N THR A 67 -8.10 2.32 -15.67
CA THR A 67 -9.47 2.55 -16.22
C THR A 67 -10.48 1.51 -15.69
N GLY A 68 -10.41 1.21 -14.39
CA GLY A 68 -11.37 0.29 -13.76
C GLY A 68 -11.11 -1.19 -13.98
N THR A 69 -10.01 -1.55 -14.65
CA THR A 69 -9.65 -2.95 -14.87
C THR A 69 -8.27 -3.27 -14.29
N ILE A 70 -8.05 -4.55 -13.98
CA ILE A 70 -6.75 -5.00 -13.49
C ILE A 70 -5.82 -5.14 -14.70
N ALA A 71 -4.81 -4.26 -14.78
CA ALA A 71 -3.82 -4.29 -15.86
C ALA A 71 -2.71 -5.29 -15.56
N LEU A 72 -2.25 -5.34 -14.30
CA LEU A 72 -1.18 -6.23 -13.87
C LEU A 72 -1.49 -6.71 -12.45
N SER A 73 -1.05 -7.92 -12.13
CA SER A 73 -1.15 -8.46 -10.78
C SER A 73 0.01 -9.42 -10.52
N GLY A 74 0.35 -9.61 -9.26
CA GLY A 74 1.40 -10.55 -8.87
C GLY A 74 2.08 -10.16 -7.57
N ASP A 75 3.23 -10.78 -7.32
CA ASP A 75 4.05 -10.44 -6.17
C ASP A 75 4.56 -9.00 -6.29
N ALA A 76 4.57 -8.28 -5.17
CA ALA A 76 5.01 -6.90 -5.17
C ALA A 76 6.45 -6.74 -5.66
N LYS A 77 7.33 -7.67 -5.31
CA LYS A 77 8.72 -7.65 -5.78
C LYS A 77 8.83 -7.80 -7.29
N GLU A 78 8.01 -8.67 -7.89
CA GLU A 78 7.98 -8.86 -9.34
C GLU A 78 7.47 -7.60 -10.05
N LEU A 79 6.41 -6.99 -9.53
CA LEU A 79 5.88 -5.75 -10.09
C LEU A 79 6.86 -4.59 -9.97
N MET A 80 7.60 -4.52 -8.87
CA MET A 80 8.63 -3.51 -8.66
C MET A 80 9.74 -3.59 -9.70
N ASN A 81 10.03 -4.78 -10.21
CA ASN A 81 11.04 -5.02 -11.23
C ASN A 81 10.48 -5.06 -12.65
N ASN A 82 9.17 -4.87 -12.82
CA ASN A 82 8.54 -4.85 -14.12
C ASN A 82 8.79 -3.52 -14.82
N ASP A 83 9.32 -3.54 -16.04
CA ASP A 83 9.67 -2.33 -16.77
C ASP A 83 8.47 -1.41 -17.04
N ARG A 84 7.31 -1.99 -17.32
CA ARG A 84 6.08 -1.24 -17.54
C ARG A 84 5.66 -0.48 -16.27
N VAL A 85 5.75 -1.13 -15.12
CA VAL A 85 5.45 -0.54 -13.82
C VAL A 85 6.44 0.57 -13.49
N LYS A 86 7.73 0.31 -13.70
CA LYS A 86 8.79 1.31 -13.46
C LYS A 86 8.55 2.58 -14.25
N LYS A 87 8.25 2.46 -15.54
CA LYS A 87 8.02 3.61 -16.41
C LYS A 87 6.74 4.37 -16.04
N ALA A 88 5.67 3.65 -15.76
CA ALA A 88 4.36 4.26 -15.55
C ALA A 88 4.18 4.81 -14.12
N TYR A 89 4.74 4.16 -13.11
CA TYR A 89 4.38 4.42 -11.71
C TYR A 89 5.57 4.69 -10.79
N LEU A 90 6.77 4.25 -11.13
CA LEU A 90 7.94 4.39 -10.26
C LEU A 90 8.92 5.47 -10.71
N SER A 91 8.61 6.15 -11.79
CA SER A 91 9.43 7.25 -12.35
C SER A 91 10.86 6.83 -12.72
N GLU A 92 11.03 5.62 -13.21
CA GLU A 92 12.32 5.10 -13.65
C GLU A 92 12.44 4.93 -15.16
#